data_22c8855dcb614faa7689046e8e45d77d
#
_entry.id   22c8855dcb614faa7689046e8e45d77d
#
_cell.length_a   1.000
_cell.length_b   1.000
_cell.length_c   1.000
_cell.angle_alpha   90.00
_cell.angle_beta   90.00
_cell.angle_gamma   90.00
#
_symmetry.space_group_name_H-M   'P 1'
#
loop_
_entity.id
_entity.type
_entity.pdbx_description
1 polymer ?
#
loop_
_entity_poly.entity_id
_entity_poly.type
_entity_poly.pdbx_seq_one_letter_code
_entity_poly.pdbx_strand_id
1 'polypeptide(L)'
;MNFYPNDKLVLFSLGSTLSVSFWLLDSLIDLVIFEQGNSFSYSVLQPSKVELWMRSLVIFLIAIILISNKDKILYLIYGNSIVLDTSSKETLDLNRKLDEQLALNIRLREQAMTDPLTSLLNRRGFHNLFDNQQTNVTSHQGACFIICDIDNFKTINDNYGHDIGDETLIRLSKILKSNIDQPNFVVRWGGEEFIIVLFSHSIHQASVIANHLKNTISSTHFNQVGSVSASFGISQLKPNEAKEYAISRADKALYIAKKNGKNRVEIMLFN
;
A
#
# COMPACT_ATOMS: atom_id res chain seq x y z
N MET A 1 -45.40 -18.37 -3.49
CA MET A 1 -44.42 -17.57 -4.30
C MET A 1 -45.22 -16.50 -5.04
N ASN A 2 -45.12 -15.27 -4.61
CA ASN A 2 -45.82 -14.15 -5.26
C ASN A 2 -45.04 -13.76 -6.51
N PHE A 3 -45.65 -13.91 -7.68
CA PHE A 3 -45.07 -13.46 -8.94
C PHE A 3 -44.94 -11.94 -8.96
N TYR A 4 -43.77 -11.44 -9.27
CA TYR A 4 -43.62 -10.05 -9.67
C TYR A 4 -44.33 -9.84 -11.03
N PRO A 5 -45.00 -8.71 -11.25
CA PRO A 5 -45.74 -8.44 -12.49
C PRO A 5 -44.90 -8.63 -13.76
N ASN A 6 -43.59 -8.44 -13.68
CA ASN A 6 -42.66 -8.55 -14.80
C ASN A 6 -42.42 -10.01 -15.28
N ASP A 7 -42.61 -11.02 -14.43
CA ASP A 7 -42.35 -12.43 -14.79
C ASP A 7 -43.30 -12.94 -15.86
N LYS A 8 -44.57 -12.55 -15.76
CA LYS A 8 -45.59 -12.89 -16.76
C LYS A 8 -45.28 -12.23 -18.11
N LEU A 9 -44.76 -11.01 -18.07
CA LEU A 9 -44.43 -10.25 -19.27
C LEU A 9 -43.25 -10.88 -20.02
N VAL A 10 -42.22 -11.33 -19.30
CA VAL A 10 -41.04 -12.00 -19.87
C VAL A 10 -41.42 -13.33 -20.53
N LEU A 11 -42.20 -14.17 -19.85
CA LEU A 11 -42.68 -15.43 -20.41
C LEU A 11 -43.57 -15.22 -21.62
N PHE A 12 -44.45 -14.22 -21.56
CA PHE A 12 -45.33 -13.86 -22.68
C PHE A 12 -44.53 -13.34 -23.89
N SER A 13 -43.53 -12.49 -23.68
CA SER A 13 -42.68 -11.98 -24.75
C SER A 13 -41.83 -13.08 -25.39
N LEU A 14 -41.32 -14.02 -24.61
CA LEU A 14 -40.55 -15.18 -25.10
C LEU A 14 -41.45 -16.13 -25.93
N GLY A 15 -42.64 -16.40 -25.46
CA GLY A 15 -43.59 -17.22 -26.16
C GLY A 15 -44.06 -16.61 -27.49
N SER A 16 -44.31 -15.30 -27.51
CA SER A 16 -44.71 -14.57 -28.72
C SER A 16 -43.60 -14.51 -29.76
N THR A 17 -42.33 -14.25 -29.35
CA THR A 17 -41.20 -14.23 -30.27
C THR A 17 -40.96 -15.61 -30.89
N LEU A 18 -40.97 -16.66 -30.11
CA LEU A 18 -40.80 -18.03 -30.60
C LEU A 18 -41.92 -18.41 -31.57
N SER A 19 -43.16 -18.06 -31.27
CA SER A 19 -44.32 -18.36 -32.14
C SER A 19 -44.22 -17.63 -33.49
N VAL A 20 -43.86 -16.37 -33.50
CA VAL A 20 -43.65 -15.57 -34.73
C VAL A 20 -42.49 -16.13 -35.55
N SER A 21 -41.36 -16.45 -34.91
CA SER A 21 -40.20 -17.04 -35.57
C SER A 21 -40.54 -18.40 -36.21
N PHE A 22 -41.28 -19.23 -35.51
CA PHE A 22 -41.73 -20.50 -36.05
C PHE A 22 -42.67 -20.34 -37.26
N TRP A 23 -43.61 -19.42 -37.22
CA TRP A 23 -44.50 -19.12 -38.33
C TRP A 23 -43.77 -18.63 -39.57
N LEU A 24 -42.79 -17.75 -39.41
CA LEU A 24 -41.95 -17.26 -40.51
C LEU A 24 -41.09 -18.39 -41.12
N LEU A 25 -40.50 -19.27 -40.27
CA LEU A 25 -39.68 -20.39 -40.70
C LEU A 25 -40.55 -21.41 -41.50
N ASP A 26 -41.72 -21.74 -41.00
CA ASP A 26 -42.65 -22.64 -41.65
C ASP A 26 -43.08 -22.13 -43.02
N SER A 27 -43.39 -20.84 -43.13
CA SER A 27 -43.71 -20.18 -44.39
C SER A 27 -42.55 -20.17 -45.39
N LEU A 28 -41.30 -20.11 -44.90
CA LEU A 28 -40.08 -20.20 -45.72
C LEU A 28 -39.85 -21.63 -46.22
N ILE A 29 -40.12 -22.63 -45.37
CA ILE A 29 -40.04 -24.05 -45.73
C ILE A 29 -41.05 -24.36 -46.82
N ASP A 30 -42.31 -23.92 -46.70
CA ASP A 30 -43.33 -24.09 -47.73
C ASP A 30 -42.92 -23.49 -49.07
N LEU A 31 -42.30 -22.32 -49.07
CA LEU A 31 -41.81 -21.67 -50.28
C LEU A 31 -40.67 -22.47 -50.95
N VAL A 32 -39.71 -22.98 -50.15
CA VAL A 32 -38.48 -23.62 -50.63
C VAL A 32 -38.71 -25.09 -51.05
N ILE A 33 -39.51 -25.84 -50.28
CA ILE A 33 -39.63 -27.29 -50.47
C ILE A 33 -40.80 -27.66 -51.42
N PHE A 34 -41.90 -26.89 -51.40
CA PHE A 34 -43.10 -27.29 -52.15
C PHE A 34 -43.27 -26.55 -53.47
N GLU A 35 -42.33 -25.66 -53.88
CA GLU A 35 -42.33 -24.96 -55.19
C GLU A 35 -43.75 -24.44 -55.64
N GLN A 36 -44.65 -24.23 -54.70
CA GLN A 36 -45.92 -23.62 -55.02
C GLN A 36 -45.64 -22.16 -55.37
N GLY A 37 -45.84 -21.76 -56.60
CA GLY A 37 -45.52 -20.47 -57.23
C GLY A 37 -46.07 -19.20 -56.57
N ASN A 38 -46.31 -19.24 -55.28
CA ASN A 38 -46.78 -18.16 -54.45
C ASN A 38 -45.59 -17.52 -53.73
N SER A 39 -45.56 -16.19 -53.69
CA SER A 39 -44.52 -15.47 -52.99
C SER A 39 -44.55 -15.76 -51.46
N PHE A 40 -43.42 -15.63 -50.75
CA PHE A 40 -43.32 -15.75 -49.30
C PHE A 40 -44.41 -14.93 -48.53
N SER A 41 -44.72 -13.73 -49.04
CA SER A 41 -45.75 -12.89 -48.48
C SER A 41 -47.16 -13.52 -48.58
N TYR A 42 -47.44 -14.32 -49.61
CA TYR A 42 -48.74 -15.00 -49.76
C TYR A 42 -48.90 -16.13 -48.74
N SER A 43 -47.91 -16.99 -48.54
CA SER A 43 -48.00 -18.06 -47.56
C SER A 43 -48.07 -17.54 -46.12
N VAL A 44 -47.49 -16.37 -45.80
CA VAL A 44 -47.65 -15.73 -44.50
C VAL A 44 -49.01 -15.10 -44.30
N LEU A 45 -49.55 -14.43 -45.32
CA LEU A 45 -50.80 -13.64 -45.21
C LEU A 45 -52.09 -14.42 -45.50
N GLN A 46 -52.00 -15.46 -46.34
CA GLN A 46 -53.14 -16.28 -46.73
C GLN A 46 -52.87 -17.80 -46.61
N PRO A 47 -52.57 -18.31 -45.39
CA PRO A 47 -52.34 -19.72 -45.19
C PRO A 47 -53.62 -20.55 -45.44
N SER A 48 -53.45 -21.80 -45.91
CA SER A 48 -54.59 -22.75 -46.02
C SER A 48 -55.19 -23.05 -44.65
N LYS A 49 -56.45 -23.53 -44.64
CA LYS A 49 -57.09 -23.86 -43.34
C LYS A 49 -56.31 -24.93 -42.57
N VAL A 50 -55.68 -25.86 -43.25
CA VAL A 50 -54.92 -26.95 -42.63
C VAL A 50 -53.56 -26.36 -42.02
N GLU A 51 -52.90 -25.50 -42.76
CA GLU A 51 -51.71 -24.82 -42.24
C GLU A 51 -52.02 -23.95 -41.02
N LEU A 52 -53.12 -23.23 -41.05
CA LEU A 52 -53.55 -22.41 -39.92
C LEU A 52 -53.81 -23.28 -38.67
N TRP A 53 -54.42 -24.46 -38.85
CA TRP A 53 -54.63 -25.42 -37.77
C TRP A 53 -53.30 -25.97 -37.21
N MET A 54 -52.38 -26.39 -38.06
CA MET A 54 -51.09 -26.92 -37.68
C MET A 54 -50.27 -25.85 -36.94
N ARG A 55 -50.19 -24.65 -37.45
CA ARG A 55 -49.51 -23.52 -36.80
C ARG A 55 -50.07 -23.21 -35.42
N SER A 56 -51.39 -23.21 -35.29
CA SER A 56 -52.08 -23.02 -34.01
C SER A 56 -51.76 -24.11 -33.01
N LEU A 57 -51.70 -25.38 -33.44
CA LEU A 57 -51.32 -26.51 -32.61
C LEU A 57 -49.89 -26.40 -32.08
N VAL A 58 -48.93 -26.00 -32.93
CA VAL A 58 -47.54 -25.81 -32.53
C VAL A 58 -47.40 -24.66 -31.51
N ILE A 59 -48.10 -23.54 -31.75
CA ILE A 59 -48.12 -22.43 -30.80
C ILE A 59 -48.66 -22.88 -29.44
N PHE A 60 -49.72 -23.67 -29.44
CA PHE A 60 -50.31 -24.21 -28.22
C PHE A 60 -49.36 -25.15 -27.48
N LEU A 61 -48.64 -26.03 -28.20
CA LEU A 61 -47.62 -26.91 -27.62
C LEU A 61 -46.44 -26.12 -27.02
N ILE A 62 -45.97 -25.11 -27.72
CA ILE A 62 -44.89 -24.21 -27.19
C ILE A 62 -45.37 -23.53 -25.90
N ALA A 63 -46.62 -23.04 -25.88
CA ALA A 63 -47.19 -22.42 -24.69
C ALA A 63 -47.26 -23.41 -23.50
N ILE A 64 -47.67 -24.65 -23.74
CA ILE A 64 -47.68 -25.71 -22.70
C ILE A 64 -46.27 -25.97 -22.17
N ILE A 65 -45.27 -26.11 -23.06
CA ILE A 65 -43.88 -26.35 -22.68
C ILE A 65 -43.35 -25.19 -21.83
N LEU A 66 -43.57 -23.93 -22.22
CA LEU A 66 -43.16 -22.76 -21.48
C LEU A 66 -43.81 -22.67 -20.09
N ILE A 67 -45.15 -22.98 -20.02
CA ILE A 67 -45.88 -22.96 -18.76
C ILE A 67 -45.42 -24.10 -17.85
N SER A 68 -45.18 -25.29 -18.39
CA SER A 68 -44.72 -26.44 -17.60
C SER A 68 -43.28 -26.27 -17.07
N ASN A 69 -42.47 -25.57 -17.79
CA ASN A 69 -41.07 -25.33 -17.39
C ASN A 69 -40.78 -23.89 -16.86
N LYS A 70 -41.85 -23.12 -16.59
CA LYS A 70 -41.73 -21.71 -16.15
C LYS A 70 -40.79 -21.50 -15.01
N ASP A 71 -40.78 -22.35 -13.97
CA ASP A 71 -39.95 -22.21 -12.79
C ASP A 71 -38.46 -22.46 -13.11
N LYS A 72 -38.16 -23.39 -14.03
CA LYS A 72 -36.81 -23.64 -14.52
C LYS A 72 -36.28 -22.47 -15.36
N ILE A 73 -37.14 -21.91 -16.22
CA ILE A 73 -36.79 -20.77 -17.08
C ILE A 73 -36.52 -19.51 -16.21
N LEU A 74 -37.39 -19.24 -15.25
CA LEU A 74 -37.24 -18.14 -14.31
C LEU A 74 -35.97 -18.31 -13.44
N TYR A 75 -35.72 -19.53 -12.97
CA TYR A 75 -34.48 -19.82 -12.25
C TYR A 75 -33.23 -19.57 -13.09
N LEU A 76 -33.21 -19.93 -14.37
CA LEU A 76 -32.09 -19.66 -15.27
C LEU A 76 -31.89 -18.16 -15.54
N ILE A 77 -32.97 -17.39 -15.67
CA ILE A 77 -32.92 -15.95 -15.93
C ILE A 77 -32.50 -15.16 -14.68
N TYR A 78 -33.18 -15.41 -13.55
CA TYR A 78 -32.98 -14.62 -12.31
C TYR A 78 -31.94 -15.22 -11.36
N GLY A 79 -31.77 -16.55 -11.36
CA GLY A 79 -30.80 -17.23 -10.52
C GLY A 79 -29.36 -16.75 -10.83
N ASN A 80 -29.01 -16.64 -12.10
CA ASN A 80 -27.68 -16.14 -12.52
C ASN A 80 -27.48 -14.67 -12.17
N SER A 81 -28.52 -13.83 -12.28
CA SER A 81 -28.38 -12.40 -11.92
C SER A 81 -28.21 -12.18 -10.42
N ILE A 82 -28.87 -12.96 -9.58
CA ILE A 82 -28.71 -12.90 -8.11
C ILE A 82 -27.32 -13.37 -7.70
N VAL A 83 -26.80 -14.44 -8.31
CA VAL A 83 -25.45 -14.96 -8.04
C VAL A 83 -24.38 -13.93 -8.43
N LEU A 84 -24.54 -13.24 -9.57
CA LEU A 84 -23.62 -12.19 -10.02
C LEU A 84 -23.63 -10.98 -9.09
N ASP A 85 -24.79 -10.54 -8.62
CA ASP A 85 -24.93 -9.39 -7.70
C ASP A 85 -24.34 -9.69 -6.31
N THR A 86 -24.62 -10.89 -5.75
CA THR A 86 -24.00 -11.32 -4.48
C THR A 86 -22.48 -11.47 -4.59
N SER A 87 -21.98 -12.08 -5.65
CA SER A 87 -20.56 -12.24 -5.89
C SER A 87 -19.85 -10.88 -6.02
N SER A 88 -20.48 -9.91 -6.69
CA SER A 88 -19.95 -8.54 -6.83
C SER A 88 -19.90 -7.82 -5.50
N LYS A 89 -20.92 -7.96 -4.65
CA LYS A 89 -20.95 -7.36 -3.30
C LYS A 89 -19.91 -7.98 -2.37
N GLU A 90 -19.76 -9.30 -2.39
CA GLU A 90 -18.75 -10.00 -1.60
C GLU A 90 -17.32 -9.59 -2.01
N THR A 91 -17.07 -9.46 -3.32
CA THR A 91 -15.75 -9.01 -3.84
C THR A 91 -15.45 -7.57 -3.42
N LEU A 92 -16.45 -6.69 -3.44
CA LEU A 92 -16.30 -5.30 -3.01
C LEU A 92 -16.01 -5.21 -1.50
N ASP A 93 -16.73 -5.98 -0.68
CA ASP A 93 -16.51 -6.01 0.78
C ASP A 93 -15.14 -6.60 1.14
N LEU A 94 -14.70 -7.64 0.40
CA LEU A 94 -13.38 -8.24 0.58
C LEU A 94 -12.26 -7.26 0.21
N ASN A 95 -12.39 -6.54 -0.90
CA ASN A 95 -11.42 -5.52 -1.29
C ASN A 95 -11.33 -4.40 -0.26
N ARG A 96 -12.46 -3.94 0.26
CA ARG A 96 -12.48 -2.93 1.32
C ARG A 96 -11.76 -3.41 2.59
N LYS A 97 -12.02 -4.65 3.03
CA LYS A 97 -11.32 -5.24 4.19
C LYS A 97 -9.82 -5.38 3.95
N LEU A 98 -9.42 -5.72 2.73
CA LEU A 98 -8.01 -5.80 2.34
C LEU A 98 -7.33 -4.43 2.43
N ASP A 99 -7.97 -3.37 1.92
CA ASP A 99 -7.47 -2.00 1.98
C ASP A 99 -7.35 -1.52 3.43
N GLU A 100 -8.35 -1.80 4.28
CA GLU A 100 -8.29 -1.49 5.71
C GLU A 100 -7.14 -2.21 6.41
N GLN A 101 -6.93 -3.49 6.11
CA GLN A 101 -5.81 -4.26 6.65
C GLN A 101 -4.45 -3.78 6.16
N LEU A 102 -4.32 -3.40 4.89
CA LEU A 102 -3.10 -2.81 4.34
C LEU A 102 -2.77 -1.49 5.01
N ALA A 103 -3.74 -0.60 5.16
CA ALA A 103 -3.57 0.67 5.86
C ALA A 103 -3.14 0.48 7.32
N LEU A 104 -3.75 -0.46 8.03
CA LEU A 104 -3.37 -0.81 9.40
C LEU A 104 -1.94 -1.38 9.47
N ASN A 105 -1.56 -2.27 8.56
CA ASN A 105 -0.22 -2.83 8.49
C ASN A 105 0.85 -1.76 8.21
N ILE A 106 0.57 -0.80 7.31
CA ILE A 106 1.47 0.32 7.04
C ILE A 106 1.65 1.14 8.32
N ARG A 107 0.56 1.50 8.99
CA ARG A 107 0.60 2.26 10.25
C ARG A 107 1.35 1.54 11.37
N LEU A 108 1.14 0.24 11.52
CA LEU A 108 1.87 -0.58 12.50
C LEU A 108 3.37 -0.66 12.16
N ARG A 109 3.73 -0.76 10.88
CA ARG A 109 5.13 -0.73 10.43
C ARG A 109 5.77 0.63 10.71
N GLU A 110 5.11 1.73 10.43
CA GLU A 110 5.60 3.08 10.74
C GLU A 110 5.83 3.25 12.24
N GLN A 111 4.87 2.86 13.07
CA GLN A 111 5.03 2.87 14.53
C GLN A 111 6.16 1.96 15.03
N ALA A 112 6.37 0.81 14.36
CA ALA A 112 7.47 -0.09 14.71
C ALA A 112 8.86 0.39 14.24
N MET A 113 8.94 1.38 13.34
CA MET A 113 10.19 1.90 12.76
C MET A 113 10.61 3.25 13.33
N THR A 114 9.77 3.90 14.12
CA THR A 114 10.07 5.20 14.73
C THR A 114 10.19 5.09 16.24
N ASP A 115 10.95 6.01 16.83
CA ASP A 115 11.02 6.20 18.28
C ASP A 115 9.85 7.07 18.75
N PRO A 116 9.04 6.60 19.72
CA PRO A 116 7.84 7.32 20.12
C PRO A 116 8.09 8.66 20.81
N LEU A 117 9.25 8.85 21.44
CA LEU A 117 9.59 10.09 22.12
C LEU A 117 10.05 11.17 21.12
N THR A 118 10.93 10.81 20.20
CA THR A 118 11.60 11.79 19.31
C THR A 118 11.02 11.84 17.90
N SER A 119 10.21 10.86 17.52
CA SER A 119 9.68 10.66 16.15
C SER A 119 10.77 10.52 15.08
N LEU A 120 12.00 10.22 15.49
CA LEU A 120 13.07 9.79 14.60
C LEU A 120 12.93 8.31 14.27
N LEU A 121 13.64 7.84 13.24
CA LEU A 121 13.80 6.40 13.05
C LEU A 121 14.40 5.77 14.31
N ASN A 122 13.91 4.60 14.66
CA ASN A 122 14.55 3.75 15.66
C ASN A 122 15.54 2.78 14.97
N ARG A 123 16.21 1.95 15.76
CA ARG A 123 17.17 0.97 15.25
C ARG A 123 16.59 0.03 14.18
N ARG A 124 15.31 -0.36 14.30
CA ARG A 124 14.63 -1.19 13.30
C ARG A 124 14.39 -0.41 12.00
N GLY A 125 13.94 0.84 12.12
CA GLY A 125 13.77 1.75 10.99
C GLY A 125 15.07 2.01 10.23
N PHE A 126 16.19 2.15 10.96
CA PHE A 126 17.51 2.25 10.36
C PHE A 126 17.87 1.07 9.46
N HIS A 127 17.76 -0.16 9.97
CA HIS A 127 18.10 -1.35 9.18
C HIS A 127 17.23 -1.45 7.92
N ASN A 128 15.92 -1.21 8.04
CA ASN A 128 15.01 -1.26 6.91
C ASN A 128 15.35 -0.19 5.85
N LEU A 129 15.52 1.06 6.26
CA LEU A 129 15.76 2.16 5.32
C LEU A 129 17.15 2.09 4.69
N PHE A 130 18.18 1.77 5.47
CA PHE A 130 19.55 1.68 4.98
C PHE A 130 19.70 0.57 3.93
N ASP A 131 19.16 -0.62 4.20
CA ASP A 131 19.27 -1.77 3.30
C ASP A 131 18.51 -1.52 1.98
N ASN A 132 17.37 -0.83 2.04
CA ASN A 132 16.60 -0.43 0.86
C ASN A 132 17.29 0.67 0.03
N GLN A 133 17.97 1.62 0.67
CA GLN A 133 18.66 2.71 -0.04
C GLN A 133 20.02 2.28 -0.60
N GLN A 134 20.72 1.37 0.05
CA GLN A 134 21.99 0.86 -0.44
C GLN A 134 21.86 0.17 -1.82
N THR A 135 20.71 -0.43 -2.11
CA THR A 135 20.43 -1.02 -3.44
C THR A 135 20.24 0.02 -4.55
N ASN A 136 19.90 1.27 -4.19
CA ASN A 136 19.60 2.35 -5.14
C ASN A 136 20.77 3.34 -5.33
N VAL A 137 21.76 3.31 -4.44
CA VAL A 137 22.95 4.20 -4.51
C VAL A 137 24.05 3.54 -5.32
N THR A 138 24.04 3.78 -6.63
CA THR A 138 25.08 3.34 -7.59
C THR A 138 26.36 4.15 -7.50
N SER A 139 26.49 5.08 -6.55
CA SER A 139 27.65 5.95 -6.45
C SER A 139 28.81 5.29 -5.68
N HIS A 140 30.01 5.40 -6.23
CA HIS A 140 31.29 4.92 -5.66
C HIS A 140 31.69 5.57 -4.31
N GLN A 141 30.88 6.46 -3.77
CA GLN A 141 31.17 7.22 -2.55
C GLN A 141 30.44 6.69 -1.32
N GLY A 142 30.29 5.45 -1.09
CA GLY A 142 29.82 4.84 0.16
C GLY A 142 28.89 5.69 1.05
N ALA A 143 28.75 5.31 2.31
CA ALA A 143 28.04 6.09 3.34
C ALA A 143 28.99 6.48 4.47
N CYS A 144 28.75 7.62 5.13
CA CYS A 144 29.36 7.98 6.39
C CYS A 144 28.36 7.80 7.53
N PHE A 145 28.86 7.28 8.65
CA PHE A 145 28.12 7.16 9.90
C PHE A 145 28.68 8.13 10.91
N ILE A 146 27.81 8.93 11.52
CA ILE A 146 28.13 9.82 12.62
C ILE A 146 27.34 9.34 13.83
N ILE A 147 27.99 8.90 14.89
CA ILE A 147 27.33 8.59 16.17
C ILE A 147 27.47 9.84 17.05
N CYS A 148 26.34 10.26 17.60
CA CYS A 148 26.19 11.39 18.49
C CYS A 148 25.64 10.93 19.84
N ASP A 149 26.20 11.44 20.94
CA ASP A 149 25.74 11.14 22.29
C ASP A 149 25.79 12.40 23.14
N ILE A 150 24.74 12.63 23.95
CA ILE A 150 24.62 13.79 24.83
C ILE A 150 25.62 13.66 25.98
N ASP A 151 26.48 14.67 26.12
CA ASP A 151 27.47 14.69 27.21
C ASP A 151 26.78 14.85 28.56
N ASN A 152 27.10 13.97 29.52
CA ASN A 152 26.58 14.00 30.88
C ASN A 152 25.04 13.89 31.00
N PHE A 153 24.39 13.21 30.08
CA PHE A 153 22.93 13.10 30.07
C PHE A 153 22.35 12.51 31.37
N LYS A 154 23.05 11.56 31.97
CA LYS A 154 22.71 11.05 33.30
C LYS A 154 22.62 12.14 34.35
N THR A 155 23.57 13.08 34.36
CA THR A 155 23.57 14.22 35.28
C THR A 155 22.36 15.14 35.06
N ILE A 156 21.91 15.29 33.81
CA ILE A 156 20.68 16.02 33.51
C ILE A 156 19.48 15.33 34.15
N ASN A 157 19.34 14.02 33.95
CA ASN A 157 18.28 13.24 34.59
C ASN A 157 18.34 13.29 36.12
N ASP A 158 19.52 13.13 36.69
CA ASP A 158 19.72 13.11 38.16
C ASP A 158 19.39 14.46 38.78
N ASN A 159 19.66 15.59 38.12
CA ASN A 159 19.46 16.93 38.66
C ASN A 159 18.06 17.50 38.37
N TYR A 160 17.45 17.17 37.22
CA TYR A 160 16.23 17.81 36.72
C TYR A 160 15.07 16.85 36.52
N GLY A 161 15.28 15.54 36.70
CA GLY A 161 14.29 14.51 36.48
C GLY A 161 14.21 14.02 35.02
N HIS A 162 13.56 12.87 34.84
CA HIS A 162 13.44 12.22 33.55
C HIS A 162 12.62 13.01 32.54
N ASP A 163 11.60 13.75 32.97
CA ASP A 163 10.77 14.58 32.11
C ASP A 163 11.59 15.65 31.37
N ILE A 164 12.53 16.30 32.09
CA ILE A 164 13.43 17.30 31.50
C ILE A 164 14.51 16.64 30.63
N GLY A 165 14.94 15.43 31.00
CA GLY A 165 15.78 14.59 30.13
C GLY A 165 15.07 14.27 28.79
N ASP A 166 13.81 13.91 28.83
CA ASP A 166 13.00 13.64 27.65
C ASP A 166 12.80 14.90 26.79
N GLU A 167 12.52 16.06 27.39
CA GLU A 167 12.47 17.35 26.66
C GLU A 167 13.82 17.66 25.98
N THR A 168 14.93 17.37 26.65
CA THR A 168 16.29 17.54 26.11
C THR A 168 16.48 16.65 24.89
N LEU A 169 16.09 15.38 24.94
CA LEU A 169 16.15 14.45 23.82
C LEU A 169 15.28 14.91 22.65
N ILE A 170 14.04 15.36 22.90
CA ILE A 170 13.12 15.88 21.89
C ILE A 170 13.73 17.13 21.22
N ARG A 171 14.30 18.04 21.98
CA ARG A 171 14.90 19.25 21.41
C ARG A 171 16.14 18.95 20.59
N LEU A 172 17.02 18.08 21.08
CA LEU A 172 18.20 17.63 20.33
C LEU A 172 17.79 16.93 19.01
N SER A 173 16.81 16.05 19.07
CA SER A 173 16.32 15.34 17.89
C SER A 173 15.81 16.28 16.80
N LYS A 174 15.13 17.37 17.20
CA LYS A 174 14.69 18.44 16.28
C LYS A 174 15.87 19.16 15.65
N ILE A 175 16.89 19.49 16.42
CA ILE A 175 18.13 20.11 15.90
C ILE A 175 18.79 19.20 14.89
N LEU A 176 19.00 17.91 15.21
CA LEU A 176 19.61 16.97 14.30
C LEU A 176 18.79 16.85 13.01
N LYS A 177 17.46 16.63 13.12
CA LYS A 177 16.56 16.43 11.98
C LYS A 177 16.51 17.65 11.05
N SER A 178 16.50 18.88 11.60
CA SER A 178 16.39 20.10 10.80
C SER A 178 17.70 20.48 10.06
N ASN A 179 18.82 19.84 10.37
CA ASN A 179 20.11 20.06 9.72
C ASN A 179 20.55 18.90 8.82
N ILE A 180 19.69 17.91 8.62
CA ILE A 180 20.01 16.72 7.80
C ILE A 180 18.92 16.54 6.76
N ASP A 181 19.24 16.82 5.50
CA ASP A 181 18.34 16.71 4.36
C ASP A 181 18.31 15.30 3.78
N GLN A 182 17.18 14.92 3.20
CA GLN A 182 17.08 13.67 2.45
C GLN A 182 18.05 13.63 1.27
N PRO A 183 18.60 12.47 0.89
CA PRO A 183 18.27 11.12 1.35
C PRO A 183 18.94 10.71 2.67
N ASN A 184 19.72 11.62 3.31
CA ASN A 184 20.34 11.37 4.61
C ASN A 184 19.27 11.32 5.72
N PHE A 185 19.56 10.66 6.82
CA PHE A 185 18.57 10.55 7.90
C PHE A 185 19.22 10.43 9.28
N VAL A 186 18.41 10.68 10.30
CA VAL A 186 18.77 10.60 11.72
C VAL A 186 17.97 9.49 12.38
N VAL A 187 18.63 8.74 13.24
CA VAL A 187 18.10 7.60 13.99
C VAL A 187 18.35 7.82 15.47
N ARG A 188 17.36 7.53 16.32
CA ARG A 188 17.64 7.32 17.74
C ARG A 188 18.07 5.87 17.95
N TRP A 189 19.36 5.68 18.30
CA TRP A 189 19.96 4.34 18.38
C TRP A 189 19.69 3.65 19.72
N GLY A 190 19.63 4.41 20.79
CA GLY A 190 19.36 3.98 22.15
C GLY A 190 19.27 5.18 23.07
N GLY A 191 18.85 5.07 24.28
CA GLY A 191 18.83 6.11 25.33
C GLY A 191 19.08 7.54 24.86
N GLU A 192 20.33 7.98 24.98
CA GLU A 192 20.83 9.31 24.60
C GLU A 192 21.69 9.31 23.33
N GLU A 193 21.73 8.15 22.61
CA GLU A 193 22.56 7.96 21.43
C GLU A 193 21.76 8.13 20.13
N PHE A 194 22.36 8.83 19.17
CA PHE A 194 21.82 9.07 17.82
C PHE A 194 22.82 8.66 16.76
N ILE A 195 22.32 8.14 15.64
CA ILE A 195 23.12 7.87 14.43
C ILE A 195 22.62 8.75 13.30
N ILE A 196 23.54 9.41 12.61
CA ILE A 196 23.29 10.16 11.38
C ILE A 196 23.94 9.38 10.25
N VAL A 197 23.18 9.13 9.20
CA VAL A 197 23.63 8.44 7.99
C VAL A 197 23.69 9.45 6.86
N LEU A 198 24.87 9.56 6.25
CA LEU A 198 25.13 10.46 5.14
C LEU A 198 25.55 9.64 3.91
N PHE A 199 24.70 9.60 2.89
CA PHE A 199 24.99 8.92 1.63
C PHE A 199 25.79 9.84 0.71
N SER A 200 26.72 9.25 -0.05
CA SER A 200 27.54 9.98 -1.04
C SER A 200 28.32 11.17 -0.48
N HIS A 201 28.70 11.11 0.80
CA HIS A 201 29.53 12.09 1.45
C HIS A 201 30.92 11.54 1.73
N SER A 202 31.95 12.37 1.54
CA SER A 202 33.27 12.08 2.00
C SER A 202 33.39 12.25 3.52
N ILE A 203 34.39 11.62 4.12
CA ILE A 203 34.65 11.74 5.55
C ILE A 203 34.87 13.20 5.98
N HIS A 204 35.48 14.04 5.10
CA HIS A 204 35.68 15.46 5.34
C HIS A 204 34.31 16.21 5.39
N GLN A 205 33.42 15.96 4.45
CA GLN A 205 32.07 16.56 4.45
C GLN A 205 31.28 16.13 5.70
N ALA A 206 31.33 14.85 6.07
CA ALA A 206 30.72 14.36 7.29
C ALA A 206 31.28 15.06 8.55
N SER A 207 32.60 15.34 8.58
CA SER A 207 33.22 16.09 9.66
C SER A 207 32.75 17.55 9.74
N VAL A 208 32.57 18.22 8.61
CA VAL A 208 32.00 19.57 8.57
C VAL A 208 30.57 19.59 9.13
N ILE A 209 29.74 18.66 8.72
CA ILE A 209 28.37 18.52 9.22
C ILE A 209 28.36 18.25 10.73
N ALA A 210 29.16 17.30 11.21
CA ALA A 210 29.23 16.98 12.64
C ALA A 210 29.71 18.18 13.49
N ASN A 211 30.70 18.94 13.02
CA ASN A 211 31.14 20.14 13.70
C ASN A 211 30.07 21.25 13.72
N HIS A 212 29.33 21.40 12.63
CA HIS A 212 28.16 22.30 12.59
C HIS A 212 27.12 21.90 13.63
N LEU A 213 26.72 20.61 13.66
CA LEU A 213 25.78 20.10 14.65
C LEU A 213 26.24 20.29 16.07
N LYS A 214 27.48 19.96 16.36
CA LYS A 214 28.14 20.18 17.67
C LYS A 214 28.00 21.64 18.12
N ASN A 215 28.35 22.57 17.23
CA ASN A 215 28.30 24.01 17.54
C ASN A 215 26.84 24.48 17.72
N THR A 216 25.91 24.03 16.87
CA THR A 216 24.50 24.36 16.99
C THR A 216 23.90 23.86 18.31
N ILE A 217 24.24 22.64 18.73
CA ILE A 217 23.79 22.09 20.01
C ILE A 217 24.32 22.89 21.16
N SER A 218 25.65 23.14 21.19
CA SER A 218 26.29 23.86 22.29
C SER A 218 25.87 25.33 22.42
N SER A 219 25.42 25.96 21.31
CA SER A 219 24.90 27.34 21.31
C SER A 219 23.40 27.41 21.57
N THR A 220 22.66 26.28 21.55
CA THR A 220 21.26 26.24 21.80
C THR A 220 20.96 26.26 23.31
N HIS A 221 20.03 27.12 23.73
CA HIS A 221 19.56 27.11 25.10
C HIS A 221 18.50 26.02 25.29
N PHE A 222 18.75 25.09 26.21
CA PHE A 222 17.78 24.07 26.61
C PHE A 222 17.07 24.52 27.88
N ASN A 223 15.71 24.45 27.84
CA ASN A 223 14.89 24.88 28.99
C ASN A 223 15.35 24.19 30.27
N GLN A 224 15.42 24.93 31.37
CA GLN A 224 15.80 24.47 32.71
C GLN A 224 17.28 23.97 32.82
N VAL A 225 17.83 23.31 31.76
CA VAL A 225 19.17 22.73 31.75
C VAL A 225 20.23 23.76 31.40
N GLY A 226 19.91 24.78 30.61
CA GLY A 226 20.84 25.77 30.09
C GLY A 226 21.60 25.29 28.85
N SER A 227 22.90 25.09 28.96
CA SER A 227 23.69 24.59 27.84
C SER A 227 23.91 23.09 27.90
N VAL A 228 23.76 22.44 26.74
CA VAL A 228 24.00 21.01 26.54
C VAL A 228 25.11 20.86 25.50
N SER A 229 26.00 19.90 25.70
CA SER A 229 26.95 19.51 24.66
C SER A 229 26.76 18.07 24.22
N ALA A 230 27.27 17.73 23.07
CA ALA A 230 27.29 16.37 22.56
C ALA A 230 28.65 16.03 21.94
N SER A 231 29.03 14.79 22.05
CA SER A 231 30.23 14.21 21.44
C SER A 231 29.88 13.42 20.21
N PHE A 232 30.78 13.43 19.21
CA PHE A 232 30.54 12.84 17.90
C PHE A 232 31.67 11.92 17.49
N GLY A 233 31.36 10.74 16.98
CA GLY A 233 32.32 9.84 16.37
C GLY A 233 31.94 9.57 14.91
N ILE A 234 32.88 9.63 13.99
CA ILE A 234 32.64 9.49 12.55
C ILE A 234 33.44 8.35 11.97
N SER A 235 32.81 7.60 11.07
CA SER A 235 33.49 6.66 10.20
C SER A 235 32.87 6.64 8.81
N GLN A 236 33.61 6.12 7.84
CA GLN A 236 33.15 5.90 6.48
C GLN A 236 33.00 4.41 6.21
N LEU A 237 31.93 4.01 5.52
CA LEU A 237 31.71 2.64 5.04
C LEU A 237 32.63 2.35 3.86
N LYS A 238 33.39 1.25 3.92
CA LYS A 238 34.19 0.76 2.80
C LYS A 238 33.32 0.08 1.75
N PRO A 239 33.76 0.04 0.49
CA PRO A 239 33.13 -0.83 -0.50
C PRO A 239 33.09 -2.28 -0.02
N ASN A 240 31.95 -2.93 -0.18
CA ASN A 240 31.72 -4.34 0.20
C ASN A 240 31.87 -4.65 1.71
N GLU A 241 31.85 -3.63 2.57
CA GLU A 241 31.90 -3.80 4.01
C GLU A 241 30.47 -3.86 4.58
N ALA A 242 30.25 -4.72 5.59
CA ALA A 242 29.02 -4.66 6.35
C ALA A 242 28.94 -3.40 7.21
N LYS A 243 27.77 -2.73 7.23
CA LYS A 243 27.56 -1.45 7.93
C LYS A 243 27.93 -1.50 9.41
N GLU A 244 27.81 -2.66 10.03
CA GLU A 244 28.13 -2.90 11.44
C GLU A 244 29.60 -2.58 11.78
N TYR A 245 30.53 -2.86 10.86
CA TYR A 245 31.94 -2.53 11.06
C TYR A 245 32.19 -1.02 11.01
N ALA A 246 31.53 -0.31 10.11
CA ALA A 246 31.63 1.14 10.05
C ALA A 246 30.98 1.78 11.31
N ILE A 247 29.81 1.31 11.73
CA ILE A 247 29.16 1.75 12.98
C ILE A 247 30.09 1.51 14.18
N SER A 248 30.71 0.34 14.28
CA SER A 248 31.65 0.02 15.35
C SER A 248 32.89 0.96 15.35
N ARG A 249 33.36 1.37 14.17
CA ARG A 249 34.45 2.37 14.09
C ARG A 249 34.00 3.76 14.56
N ALA A 250 32.80 4.19 14.17
CA ALA A 250 32.20 5.43 14.63
C ALA A 250 32.01 5.45 16.15
N ASP A 251 31.59 4.32 16.74
CA ASP A 251 31.43 4.14 18.18
C ASP A 251 32.80 4.29 18.91
N LYS A 252 33.86 3.65 18.38
CA LYS A 252 35.22 3.84 18.91
C LYS A 252 35.68 5.29 18.84
N ALA A 253 35.36 6.00 17.74
CA ALA A 253 35.68 7.43 17.63
C ALA A 253 34.90 8.25 18.67
N LEU A 254 33.62 7.97 18.89
CA LEU A 254 32.82 8.60 19.93
C LEU A 254 33.41 8.37 21.34
N TYR A 255 33.82 7.15 21.62
CA TYR A 255 34.50 6.86 22.89
C TYR A 255 35.77 7.71 23.09
N ILE A 256 36.57 7.89 22.03
CA ILE A 256 37.76 8.78 22.07
C ILE A 256 37.33 10.23 22.31
N ALA A 257 36.27 10.72 21.65
CA ALA A 257 35.72 12.06 21.85
C ALA A 257 35.33 12.29 23.32
N LYS A 258 34.59 11.35 23.92
CA LYS A 258 34.22 11.41 25.34
C LYS A 258 35.46 11.42 26.29
N LYS A 259 36.43 10.56 26.00
CA LYS A 259 37.68 10.47 26.81
C LYS A 259 38.54 11.72 26.72
N ASN A 260 38.60 12.35 25.54
CA ASN A 260 39.43 13.53 25.29
C ASN A 260 38.78 14.85 25.77
N GLY A 261 37.72 14.83 26.55
CA GLY A 261 37.12 16.00 27.17
C GLY A 261 35.76 16.40 26.63
N LYS A 262 35.06 15.50 25.86
CA LYS A 262 33.72 15.72 25.37
C LYS A 262 33.55 16.91 24.41
N ASN A 263 32.33 17.25 24.01
CA ASN A 263 32.00 18.39 23.15
C ASN A 263 32.92 18.50 21.91
N ARG A 264 33.17 17.39 21.23
CA ARG A 264 34.06 17.30 20.09
C ARG A 264 33.67 16.27 19.08
N VAL A 265 34.31 16.35 17.94
CA VAL A 265 34.19 15.40 16.83
C VAL A 265 35.50 14.65 16.70
N GLU A 266 35.44 13.33 16.69
CA GLU A 266 36.60 12.47 16.42
C GLU A 266 36.29 11.58 15.21
N ILE A 267 37.32 11.26 14.44
CA ILE A 267 37.18 10.47 13.20
C ILE A 267 38.01 9.21 13.34
N MET A 268 37.44 8.07 13.01
CA MET A 268 38.20 6.85 12.85
C MET A 268 38.27 6.44 11.38
N LEU A 269 39.45 6.64 10.81
CA LEU A 269 39.76 6.14 9.49
C LEU A 269 39.95 4.61 9.54
N PHE A 270 39.75 3.97 8.41
CA PHE A 270 40.10 2.57 8.29
C PHE A 270 41.62 2.43 8.07
N ASN A 271 42.23 1.53 8.78
CA ASN A 271 43.57 1.06 8.49
C ASN A 271 43.52 0.09 7.30
#